data_ba024aab35dcacceba7d779fbd9c0903
#
_entry.id   ba024aab35dcacceba7d779fbd9c0903
#
_cell.length_a   1.000
_cell.length_b   1.000
_cell.length_c   1.000
_cell.angle_alpha   90.00
_cell.angle_beta   90.00
_cell.angle_gamma   90.00
#
_symmetry.space_group_name_H-M   'P 1'
#
loop_
_entity.id
_entity.type
_entity.pdbx_description
1 polymer ?
#
loop_
_entity_poly.entity_id
_entity_poly.type
_entity_poly.pdbx_seq_one_letter_code
_entity_poly.pdbx_strand_id
1 'polypeptide(L)'
;MPKVFRFRDYGGPDTQEFAEVDRPRPGPGEILVQVRAAGVNPVDHKVRSGMFKGFQSRQLPSEFGSEVAGVVAELGAGVEGFSLGDEVLGWPAPGHGAFSEYTVVTGDSVVAKPAGIGFVEAAALPVAAATAYDGLTQLGLTGGQSLLITGIGGGVGVAAAQLARHAGVRVFGTASEAKRDLVESLGATLIPYGDGEAERLRQVLPDGVDAIFDLVGKPALAAVAGMVTDPARLISAASPDVARFGGAMIRRDRGTRVLAEVARLAAEGVLDPHVSIVKFEQAPAAIAAVESGHPLGKVVLRIG
;
A
#
# COMPACT_ATOMS: atom_id res chain seq x y z
N MET A 1 22.57 -11.99 16.32
CA MET A 1 21.35 -12.57 15.71
C MET A 1 20.53 -11.44 15.11
N PRO A 2 19.92 -11.61 13.94
CA PRO A 2 19.04 -10.60 13.35
C PRO A 2 17.85 -10.27 14.23
N LYS A 3 17.48 -9.00 14.23
CA LYS A 3 16.30 -8.51 14.97
C LYS A 3 15.08 -8.52 14.06
N VAL A 4 13.94 -8.98 14.61
CA VAL A 4 12.63 -8.95 13.96
C VAL A 4 11.60 -8.27 14.86
N PHE A 5 10.58 -7.66 14.27
CA PHE A 5 9.39 -7.18 14.95
C PHE A 5 8.21 -8.09 14.58
N ARG A 6 7.56 -8.67 15.60
CA ARG A 6 6.54 -9.71 15.44
C ARG A 6 5.43 -9.59 16.49
N PHE A 7 4.37 -10.36 16.32
CA PHE A 7 3.34 -10.54 17.35
C PHE A 7 3.28 -12.01 17.79
N ARG A 8 3.15 -12.20 19.13
CA ARG A 8 3.15 -13.52 19.75
C ARG A 8 1.81 -14.23 19.68
N ASP A 9 0.73 -13.43 19.65
CA ASP A 9 -0.65 -13.91 19.58
C ASP A 9 -1.50 -12.86 18.85
N TYR A 10 -2.68 -13.25 18.41
CA TYR A 10 -3.66 -12.31 17.88
C TYR A 10 -4.19 -11.42 19.00
N GLY A 11 -4.31 -10.11 18.74
CA GLY A 11 -4.79 -9.17 19.74
C GLY A 11 -4.37 -7.72 19.50
N GLY A 12 -4.23 -7.00 20.58
CA GLY A 12 -3.85 -5.60 20.62
C GLY A 12 -2.34 -5.36 20.51
N PRO A 13 -1.90 -4.10 20.71
CA PRO A 13 -0.48 -3.73 20.69
C PRO A 13 0.39 -4.45 21.75
N ASP A 14 -0.20 -4.95 22.82
CA ASP A 14 0.45 -5.71 23.89
C ASP A 14 0.98 -7.08 23.45
N THR A 15 0.53 -7.58 22.30
CA THR A 15 1.03 -8.83 21.71
C THR A 15 2.31 -8.66 20.91
N GLN A 16 2.73 -7.43 20.65
CA GLN A 16 3.90 -7.07 19.82
C GLN A 16 5.20 -7.18 20.63
N GLU A 17 6.26 -7.61 19.95
CA GLU A 17 7.60 -7.67 20.53
C GLU A 17 8.70 -7.52 19.47
N PHE A 18 9.86 -7.02 19.88
CA PHE A 18 11.11 -7.26 19.20
C PHE A 18 11.71 -8.56 19.68
N ALA A 19 12.24 -9.36 18.78
CA ALA A 19 12.95 -10.59 19.10
C ALA A 19 14.22 -10.72 18.26
N GLU A 20 15.21 -11.42 18.79
CA GLU A 20 16.33 -11.92 18.04
C GLU A 20 16.03 -13.34 17.55
N VAL A 21 16.31 -13.59 16.29
CA VAL A 21 16.05 -14.89 15.65
C VAL A 21 17.29 -15.37 14.89
N ASP A 22 17.35 -16.64 14.56
CA ASP A 22 18.37 -17.13 13.64
C ASP A 22 18.20 -16.48 12.27
N ARG A 23 19.32 -16.20 11.60
CA ARG A 23 19.28 -15.70 10.23
C ARG A 23 18.58 -16.73 9.34
N PRO A 24 17.47 -16.38 8.68
CA PRO A 24 16.75 -17.31 7.83
C PRO A 24 17.63 -17.76 6.65
N ARG A 25 17.36 -18.95 6.13
CA ARG A 25 18.03 -19.49 4.95
C ARG A 25 17.01 -19.65 3.83
N PRO A 26 17.33 -19.22 2.60
CA PRO A 26 16.41 -19.40 1.48
C PRO A 26 16.35 -20.86 1.06
N GLY A 27 15.14 -21.38 0.85
CA GLY A 27 14.88 -22.66 0.22
C GLY A 27 15.01 -22.59 -1.32
N PRO A 28 14.71 -23.69 -2.04
CA PRO A 28 14.70 -23.69 -3.50
C PRO A 28 13.71 -22.66 -4.05
N GLY A 29 14.14 -21.83 -5.02
CA GLY A 29 13.36 -20.74 -5.60
C GLY A 29 13.22 -19.49 -4.72
N GLU A 30 13.82 -19.48 -3.54
CA GLU A 30 13.76 -18.36 -2.59
C GLU A 30 15.06 -17.55 -2.57
N ILE A 31 14.95 -16.33 -2.14
CA ILE A 31 16.03 -15.32 -2.05
C ILE A 31 16.03 -14.77 -0.63
N LEU A 32 17.18 -14.78 0.02
CA LEU A 32 17.37 -14.04 1.27
C LEU A 32 17.69 -12.58 0.94
N VAL A 33 16.89 -11.66 1.47
CA VAL A 33 17.08 -10.22 1.30
C VAL A 33 17.52 -9.61 2.62
N GLN A 34 18.62 -8.86 2.60
CA GLN A 34 18.96 -7.92 3.66
C GLN A 34 18.06 -6.70 3.51
N VAL A 35 17.15 -6.50 4.44
CA VAL A 35 16.15 -5.44 4.38
C VAL A 35 16.80 -4.07 4.60
N ARG A 36 16.47 -3.10 3.76
CA ARG A 36 16.86 -1.69 3.90
C ARG A 36 15.69 -0.79 4.27
N ALA A 37 14.50 -1.16 3.77
CA ALA A 37 13.27 -0.46 4.10
C ALA A 37 12.07 -1.40 3.99
N ALA A 38 11.03 -1.13 4.77
CA ALA A 38 9.78 -1.87 4.78
C ALA A 38 8.59 -0.91 4.93
N GLY A 39 7.57 -1.05 4.07
CA GLY A 39 6.38 -0.21 4.16
C GLY A 39 5.40 -0.71 5.22
N VAL A 40 4.82 0.24 5.97
CA VAL A 40 3.77 -0.04 6.96
C VAL A 40 2.40 0.13 6.31
N ASN A 41 1.51 -0.85 6.55
CA ASN A 41 0.22 -0.93 5.89
C ASN A 41 -0.93 -1.21 6.88
N PRO A 42 -2.17 -0.80 6.57
CA PRO A 42 -3.33 -1.17 7.38
C PRO A 42 -3.50 -2.69 7.56
N VAL A 43 -3.03 -3.51 6.61
CA VAL A 43 -3.08 -4.97 6.73
C VAL A 43 -2.28 -5.48 7.91
N ASP A 44 -1.19 -4.82 8.31
CA ASP A 44 -0.32 -5.28 9.40
C ASP A 44 -1.08 -5.34 10.74
N HIS A 45 -1.76 -4.26 11.14
CA HIS A 45 -2.57 -4.28 12.37
C HIS A 45 -3.84 -5.14 12.23
N LYS A 46 -4.45 -5.21 11.03
CA LYS A 46 -5.63 -6.06 10.78
C LYS A 46 -5.29 -7.55 10.90
N VAL A 47 -4.11 -7.98 10.45
CA VAL A 47 -3.63 -9.35 10.64
C VAL A 47 -3.36 -9.62 12.12
N ARG A 48 -2.64 -8.73 12.81
CA ARG A 48 -2.39 -8.85 14.25
C ARG A 48 -3.69 -8.96 15.06
N SER A 49 -4.70 -8.13 14.75
CA SER A 49 -5.98 -8.18 15.46
C SER A 49 -6.79 -9.48 15.25
N GLY A 50 -6.36 -10.33 14.32
CA GLY A 50 -7.07 -11.56 13.98
C GLY A 50 -8.23 -11.38 13.01
N MET A 51 -8.38 -10.20 12.39
CA MET A 51 -9.48 -9.92 11.43
C MET A 51 -9.51 -10.94 10.27
N PHE A 52 -8.36 -11.49 9.88
CA PHE A 52 -8.24 -12.47 8.79
C PHE A 52 -8.03 -13.91 9.26
N LYS A 53 -8.14 -14.21 10.58
CA LYS A 53 -7.87 -15.55 11.14
C LYS A 53 -8.69 -16.67 10.48
N GLY A 54 -9.91 -16.37 10.02
CA GLY A 54 -10.78 -17.33 9.33
C GLY A 54 -10.39 -17.62 7.87
N PHE A 55 -9.56 -16.75 7.24
CA PHE A 55 -9.16 -16.85 5.83
C PHE A 55 -7.67 -17.11 5.67
N GLN A 56 -6.84 -16.60 6.57
CA GLN A 56 -5.39 -16.73 6.57
C GLN A 56 -4.92 -16.91 8.01
N SER A 57 -4.93 -18.16 8.50
CA SER A 57 -4.27 -18.46 9.78
C SER A 57 -2.76 -18.34 9.58
N ARG A 58 -2.09 -17.65 10.52
CA ARG A 58 -0.63 -17.55 10.55
C ARG A 58 -0.08 -18.45 11.65
N GLN A 59 1.10 -19.02 11.38
CA GLN A 59 1.88 -19.64 12.43
C GLN A 59 2.37 -18.53 13.38
N LEU A 60 2.15 -18.72 14.67
CA LEU A 60 2.60 -17.77 15.71
C LEU A 60 3.87 -18.28 16.38
N PRO A 61 4.79 -17.39 16.80
CA PRO A 61 4.77 -15.95 16.56
C PRO A 61 4.94 -15.59 15.09
N SER A 62 4.30 -14.50 14.63
CA SER A 62 4.31 -14.07 13.24
C SER A 62 4.94 -12.70 13.06
N GLU A 63 5.81 -12.56 12.07
CA GLU A 63 6.48 -11.30 11.74
C GLU A 63 5.51 -10.32 11.05
N PHE A 64 5.77 -9.03 11.27
CA PHE A 64 5.08 -7.94 10.55
C PHE A 64 5.77 -7.61 9.23
N GLY A 65 5.05 -6.85 8.40
CA GLY A 65 5.55 -6.26 7.17
C GLY A 65 5.21 -7.07 5.93
N SER A 66 4.47 -6.44 5.04
CA SER A 66 3.93 -7.06 3.82
C SER A 66 4.63 -6.60 2.54
N GLU A 67 5.65 -5.75 2.65
CA GLU A 67 6.44 -5.25 1.53
C GLU A 67 7.86 -4.87 1.97
N VAL A 68 8.81 -5.03 1.07
CA VAL A 68 10.24 -4.89 1.35
C VAL A 68 10.97 -4.22 0.17
N ALA A 69 12.02 -3.48 0.49
CA ALA A 69 13.12 -3.17 -0.41
C ALA A 69 14.45 -3.44 0.29
N GLY A 70 15.38 -4.06 -0.41
CA GLY A 70 16.65 -4.47 0.18
C GLY A 70 17.63 -5.03 -0.83
N VAL A 71 18.65 -5.72 -0.32
CA VAL A 71 19.75 -6.25 -1.11
C VAL A 71 19.76 -7.79 -1.03
N VAL A 72 19.94 -8.45 -2.14
CA VAL A 72 20.07 -9.90 -2.22
C VAL A 72 21.33 -10.35 -1.45
N ALA A 73 21.12 -11.12 -0.38
CA ALA A 73 22.17 -11.59 0.51
C ALA A 73 22.52 -13.06 0.34
N GLU A 74 21.58 -13.90 -0.17
CA GLU A 74 21.79 -15.31 -0.47
C GLU A 74 20.72 -15.76 -1.48
N LEU A 75 21.08 -16.71 -2.34
CA LEU A 75 20.19 -17.30 -3.34
C LEU A 75 19.96 -18.78 -3.05
N GLY A 76 18.72 -19.20 -3.01
CA GLY A 76 18.34 -20.61 -2.96
C GLY A 76 18.57 -21.31 -4.32
N ALA A 77 18.54 -22.62 -4.30
CA ALA A 77 18.72 -23.41 -5.51
C ALA A 77 17.63 -23.11 -6.55
N GLY A 78 17.99 -22.98 -7.81
CA GLY A 78 17.07 -22.77 -8.92
C GLY A 78 16.56 -21.32 -9.08
N VAL A 79 17.09 -20.36 -8.32
CA VAL A 79 16.81 -18.93 -8.55
C VAL A 79 17.55 -18.49 -9.80
N GLU A 80 16.82 -17.89 -10.74
CA GLU A 80 17.35 -17.30 -11.96
C GLU A 80 17.06 -15.80 -12.01
N GLY A 81 17.87 -15.03 -12.74
CA GLY A 81 17.66 -13.60 -12.99
C GLY A 81 18.10 -12.66 -11.85
N PHE A 82 18.65 -13.20 -10.76
CA PHE A 82 19.19 -12.42 -9.64
C PHE A 82 20.60 -12.84 -9.28
N SER A 83 21.38 -11.92 -8.74
CA SER A 83 22.74 -12.09 -8.26
C SER A 83 22.88 -11.54 -6.83
N LEU A 84 23.93 -12.01 -6.13
CA LEU A 84 24.28 -11.45 -4.82
C LEU A 84 24.61 -9.94 -4.98
N GLY A 85 24.04 -9.13 -4.11
CA GLY A 85 24.21 -7.69 -4.13
C GLY A 85 23.17 -6.93 -4.96
N ASP A 86 22.30 -7.60 -5.71
CA ASP A 86 21.22 -6.95 -6.45
C ASP A 86 20.27 -6.25 -5.49
N GLU A 87 19.85 -5.05 -5.86
CA GLU A 87 18.83 -4.28 -5.15
C GLU A 87 17.45 -4.67 -5.66
N VAL A 88 16.55 -5.05 -4.74
CA VAL A 88 15.22 -5.57 -5.08
C VAL A 88 14.13 -4.91 -4.26
N LEU A 89 12.89 -4.97 -4.78
CA LEU A 89 11.66 -4.63 -4.06
C LEU A 89 10.57 -5.66 -4.34
N GLY A 90 9.67 -5.86 -3.38
CA GLY A 90 8.56 -6.81 -3.55
C GLY A 90 7.91 -7.23 -2.23
N TRP A 91 7.47 -8.49 -2.19
CA TRP A 91 6.73 -9.03 -1.05
C TRP A 91 7.51 -10.18 -0.39
N PRO A 92 7.51 -10.26 0.96
CA PRO A 92 8.01 -11.43 1.68
C PRO A 92 7.30 -12.71 1.27
N ALA A 93 8.04 -13.82 1.29
CA ALA A 93 7.50 -15.16 1.10
C ALA A 93 6.49 -15.52 2.21
N PRO A 94 5.56 -16.46 1.96
CA PRO A 94 4.62 -16.92 2.98
C PRO A 94 5.36 -17.38 4.26
N GLY A 95 4.89 -16.91 5.43
CA GLY A 95 5.51 -17.20 6.72
C GLY A 95 6.57 -16.19 7.17
N HIS A 96 7.02 -15.30 6.28
CA HIS A 96 8.00 -14.25 6.58
C HIS A 96 7.37 -12.85 6.61
N GLY A 97 8.09 -11.91 7.23
CA GLY A 97 7.71 -10.50 7.28
C GLY A 97 8.89 -9.58 6.99
N ALA A 98 8.60 -8.35 6.57
CA ALA A 98 9.61 -7.37 6.21
C ALA A 98 10.08 -6.49 7.38
N PHE A 99 9.42 -6.55 8.56
CA PHE A 99 9.89 -5.79 9.73
C PHE A 99 10.99 -6.59 10.44
N SER A 100 12.07 -6.79 9.72
CA SER A 100 13.19 -7.65 10.08
C SER A 100 14.47 -7.16 9.38
N GLU A 101 15.63 -7.41 9.95
CA GLU A 101 16.91 -7.14 9.27
C GLU A 101 17.15 -8.03 8.05
N TYR A 102 16.55 -9.22 8.03
CA TYR A 102 16.55 -10.16 6.90
C TYR A 102 15.16 -10.74 6.71
N THR A 103 14.76 -10.90 5.46
CA THR A 103 13.53 -11.63 5.10
C THR A 103 13.76 -12.54 3.92
N VAL A 104 12.91 -13.54 3.77
CA VAL A 104 12.90 -14.42 2.59
C VAL A 104 11.81 -13.94 1.65
N VAL A 105 12.14 -13.91 0.36
CA VAL A 105 11.21 -13.61 -0.75
C VAL A 105 11.28 -14.74 -1.77
N THR A 106 10.29 -14.88 -2.65
CA THR A 106 10.39 -15.79 -3.80
C THR A 106 10.83 -15.03 -5.05
N GLY A 107 11.51 -15.68 -5.98
CA GLY A 107 11.99 -15.04 -7.21
C GLY A 107 10.86 -14.43 -8.07
N ASP A 108 9.63 -14.94 -7.94
CA ASP A 108 8.43 -14.45 -8.61
C ASP A 108 7.63 -13.40 -7.78
N SER A 109 8.14 -13.02 -6.61
CA SER A 109 7.54 -11.98 -5.75
C SER A 109 8.35 -10.69 -5.66
N VAL A 110 9.47 -10.59 -6.38
CA VAL A 110 10.36 -9.43 -6.39
C VAL A 110 10.75 -9.03 -7.79
N VAL A 111 11.13 -7.77 -7.92
CA VAL A 111 11.75 -7.20 -9.13
C VAL A 111 13.00 -6.41 -8.74
N ALA A 112 13.89 -6.18 -9.72
CA ALA A 112 15.03 -5.30 -9.54
C ALA A 112 14.55 -3.89 -9.16
N LYS A 113 15.19 -3.29 -8.14
CA LYS A 113 14.96 -1.91 -7.78
C LYS A 113 15.61 -1.00 -8.83
N PRO A 114 14.89 -0.07 -9.45
CA PRO A 114 15.50 0.89 -10.36
C PRO A 114 16.57 1.74 -9.66
N ALA A 115 17.66 2.03 -10.37
CA ALA A 115 18.77 2.83 -9.84
C ALA A 115 18.37 4.27 -9.46
N GLY A 116 17.32 4.82 -10.06
CA GLY A 116 16.87 6.20 -9.84
C GLY A 116 16.07 6.45 -8.56
N ILE A 117 15.72 5.40 -7.79
CA ILE A 117 14.94 5.53 -6.55
C ILE A 117 15.68 4.93 -5.35
N GLY A 118 15.48 5.52 -4.16
CA GLY A 118 16.02 4.99 -2.91
C GLY A 118 15.24 3.79 -2.39
N PHE A 119 15.81 3.08 -1.39
CA PHE A 119 15.11 1.94 -0.77
C PHE A 119 13.82 2.32 -0.07
N VAL A 120 13.75 3.53 0.48
CA VAL A 120 12.55 4.04 1.18
C VAL A 120 11.39 4.23 0.20
N GLU A 121 11.65 4.86 -0.93
CA GLU A 121 10.68 5.05 -2.01
C GLU A 121 10.29 3.69 -2.63
N ALA A 122 11.28 2.82 -2.85
CA ALA A 122 11.05 1.48 -3.38
C ALA A 122 10.15 0.63 -2.46
N ALA A 123 10.35 0.70 -1.13
CA ALA A 123 9.52 -0.02 -0.17
C ALA A 123 8.08 0.53 -0.05
N ALA A 124 7.79 1.69 -0.62
CA ALA A 124 6.44 2.27 -0.65
C ALA A 124 5.59 1.78 -1.85
N LEU A 125 6.19 1.09 -2.83
CA LEU A 125 5.54 0.75 -4.10
C LEU A 125 4.73 -0.56 -4.08
N PRO A 126 5.20 -1.69 -3.49
CA PRO A 126 4.59 -3.00 -3.72
C PRO A 126 3.14 -3.11 -3.26
N VAL A 127 2.77 -2.44 -2.16
CA VAL A 127 1.39 -2.45 -1.69
C VAL A 127 0.64 -1.22 -2.19
N ALA A 128 1.12 -0.01 -1.94
CA ALA A 128 0.35 1.19 -2.20
C ALA A 128 0.25 1.50 -3.69
N ALA A 129 1.36 1.60 -4.41
CA ALA A 129 1.36 1.94 -5.83
C ALA A 129 0.76 0.82 -6.69
N ALA A 130 1.07 -0.45 -6.40
CA ALA A 130 0.46 -1.56 -7.11
C ALA A 130 -1.06 -1.67 -6.86
N THR A 131 -1.57 -1.34 -5.65
CA THR A 131 -3.02 -1.24 -5.41
C THR A 131 -3.65 -0.13 -6.25
N ALA A 132 -3.00 1.03 -6.31
CA ALA A 132 -3.49 2.14 -7.12
C ALA A 132 -3.51 1.79 -8.60
N TYR A 133 -2.45 1.16 -9.11
CA TYR A 133 -2.34 0.72 -10.50
C TYR A 133 -3.43 -0.28 -10.88
N ASP A 134 -3.63 -1.32 -10.06
CA ASP A 134 -4.68 -2.32 -10.27
C ASP A 134 -6.08 -1.68 -10.28
N GLY A 135 -6.35 -0.75 -9.34
CA GLY A 135 -7.63 -0.05 -9.25
C GLY A 135 -7.91 0.79 -10.48
N LEU A 136 -6.94 1.58 -10.94
CA LEU A 136 -7.10 2.42 -12.14
C LEU A 136 -7.23 1.58 -13.41
N THR A 137 -6.47 0.47 -13.50
CA THR A 137 -6.60 -0.49 -14.61
C THR A 137 -8.01 -1.10 -14.65
N GLN A 138 -8.57 -1.47 -13.47
CA GLN A 138 -9.92 -2.02 -13.38
C GLN A 138 -10.98 -0.99 -13.76
N LEU A 139 -10.81 0.28 -13.41
CA LEU A 139 -11.72 1.37 -13.75
C LEU A 139 -11.65 1.76 -15.23
N GLY A 140 -10.53 1.56 -15.90
CA GLY A 140 -10.34 1.81 -17.33
C GLY A 140 -10.62 3.26 -17.74
N LEU A 141 -10.24 4.23 -16.87
CA LEU A 141 -10.44 5.65 -17.14
C LEU A 141 -9.50 6.17 -18.24
N THR A 142 -9.99 7.10 -19.01
CA THR A 142 -9.24 7.80 -20.07
C THR A 142 -9.22 9.31 -19.83
N GLY A 143 -8.35 10.00 -20.54
CA GLY A 143 -8.21 11.45 -20.42
C GLY A 143 -9.54 12.22 -20.57
N GLY A 144 -9.72 13.26 -19.76
CA GLY A 144 -10.93 14.08 -19.69
C GLY A 144 -12.00 13.57 -18.71
N GLN A 145 -11.99 12.28 -18.35
CA GLN A 145 -12.88 11.72 -17.35
C GLN A 145 -12.51 12.16 -15.92
N SER A 146 -13.40 11.90 -14.96
CA SER A 146 -13.28 12.32 -13.57
C SER A 146 -13.26 11.13 -12.61
N LEU A 147 -12.41 11.21 -11.58
CA LEU A 147 -12.24 10.20 -10.54
C LEU A 147 -12.36 10.84 -9.16
N LEU A 148 -13.22 10.29 -8.31
CA LEU A 148 -13.26 10.62 -6.88
C LEU A 148 -12.55 9.52 -6.07
N ILE A 149 -11.57 9.90 -5.26
CA ILE A 149 -10.82 9.00 -4.38
C ILE A 149 -11.16 9.30 -2.92
N THR A 150 -11.72 8.35 -2.18
CA THR A 150 -11.83 8.53 -0.72
C THR A 150 -10.50 8.21 -0.05
N GLY A 151 -10.08 9.02 0.92
CA GLY A 151 -8.79 8.84 1.58
C GLY A 151 -7.58 9.16 0.68
N ILE A 152 -7.72 10.14 -0.23
CA ILE A 152 -6.70 10.52 -1.21
C ILE A 152 -5.33 10.86 -0.60
N GLY A 153 -5.28 11.35 0.64
CA GLY A 153 -4.04 11.70 1.31
C GLY A 153 -3.31 10.53 2.00
N GLY A 154 -3.73 9.28 1.77
CA GLY A 154 -3.03 8.05 2.21
C GLY A 154 -2.14 7.48 1.09
N GLY A 155 -1.29 6.50 1.40
CA GLY A 155 -0.32 5.97 0.42
C GLY A 155 -0.91 5.50 -0.90
N VAL A 156 -2.03 4.75 -0.88
CA VAL A 156 -2.72 4.31 -2.11
C VAL A 156 -3.35 5.50 -2.83
N GLY A 157 -3.95 6.44 -2.07
CA GLY A 157 -4.62 7.61 -2.65
C GLY A 157 -3.66 8.56 -3.36
N VAL A 158 -2.48 8.79 -2.79
CA VAL A 158 -1.40 9.59 -3.42
C VAL A 158 -0.97 8.96 -4.74
N ALA A 159 -0.68 7.65 -4.74
CA ALA A 159 -0.28 6.94 -5.96
C ALA A 159 -1.41 6.94 -7.01
N ALA A 160 -2.67 6.72 -6.59
CA ALA A 160 -3.82 6.73 -7.50
C ALA A 160 -4.03 8.10 -8.14
N ALA A 161 -3.86 9.19 -7.37
CA ALA A 161 -3.97 10.54 -7.89
C ALA A 161 -2.89 10.84 -8.94
N GLN A 162 -1.64 10.45 -8.67
CA GLN A 162 -0.52 10.64 -9.62
C GLN A 162 -0.73 9.86 -10.92
N LEU A 163 -1.11 8.59 -10.83
CA LEU A 163 -1.37 7.75 -11.99
C LEU A 163 -2.58 8.24 -12.80
N ALA A 164 -3.67 8.61 -12.14
CA ALA A 164 -4.86 9.14 -12.80
C ALA A 164 -4.56 10.46 -13.54
N ARG A 165 -3.81 11.36 -12.88
CA ARG A 165 -3.36 12.61 -13.51
C ARG A 165 -2.46 12.34 -14.72
N HIS A 166 -1.52 11.39 -14.61
CA HIS A 166 -0.66 10.99 -15.72
C HIS A 166 -1.47 10.50 -16.93
N ALA A 167 -2.61 9.83 -16.68
CA ALA A 167 -3.57 9.42 -17.71
C ALA A 167 -4.52 10.55 -18.20
N GLY A 168 -4.32 11.79 -17.72
CA GLY A 168 -5.17 12.94 -18.11
C GLY A 168 -6.57 12.95 -17.46
N VAL A 169 -6.77 12.19 -16.37
CA VAL A 169 -8.02 12.13 -15.62
C VAL A 169 -8.07 13.28 -14.60
N ARG A 170 -9.24 13.92 -14.45
CA ARG A 170 -9.48 14.94 -13.42
C ARG A 170 -9.71 14.24 -12.08
N VAL A 171 -8.92 14.61 -11.06
CA VAL A 171 -8.95 13.94 -9.76
C VAL A 171 -9.57 14.83 -8.70
N PHE A 172 -10.52 14.26 -7.98
CA PHE A 172 -11.12 14.79 -6.77
C PHE A 172 -10.85 13.81 -5.63
N GLY A 173 -10.74 14.31 -4.40
CA GLY A 173 -10.50 13.38 -3.31
C GLY A 173 -10.99 13.87 -1.96
N THR A 174 -11.47 12.94 -1.13
CA THR A 174 -11.82 13.26 0.25
C THR A 174 -10.64 12.99 1.19
N ALA A 175 -10.33 13.96 2.04
CA ALA A 175 -9.36 13.86 3.12
C ALA A 175 -9.70 14.90 4.21
N SER A 176 -8.94 14.91 5.33
CA SER A 176 -9.03 16.02 6.29
C SER A 176 -8.47 17.30 5.68
N GLU A 177 -8.96 18.45 6.15
CA GLU A 177 -8.48 19.78 5.72
C GLU A 177 -6.95 19.93 5.91
N ALA A 178 -6.38 19.29 6.94
CA ALA A 178 -4.93 19.29 7.20
C ALA A 178 -4.09 18.66 6.08
N LYS A 179 -4.70 17.94 5.12
CA LYS A 179 -4.02 17.34 3.97
C LYS A 179 -4.16 18.14 2.68
N ARG A 180 -4.69 19.36 2.74
CA ARG A 180 -4.95 20.22 1.58
C ARG A 180 -3.71 20.40 0.71
N ASP A 181 -2.62 20.86 1.31
CA ASP A 181 -1.39 21.17 0.56
C ASP A 181 -0.86 19.92 -0.19
N LEU A 182 -0.92 18.76 0.46
CA LEU A 182 -0.55 17.50 -0.21
C LEU A 182 -1.48 17.21 -1.38
N VAL A 183 -2.81 17.24 -1.17
CA VAL A 183 -3.78 16.87 -2.21
C VAL A 183 -3.69 17.82 -3.41
N GLU A 184 -3.57 19.13 -3.16
CA GLU A 184 -3.43 20.13 -4.21
C GLU A 184 -2.09 20.01 -4.96
N SER A 185 -1.00 19.65 -4.27
CA SER A 185 0.29 19.37 -4.92
C SER A 185 0.23 18.19 -5.90
N LEU A 186 -0.67 17.23 -5.66
CA LEU A 186 -0.95 16.13 -6.60
C LEU A 186 -1.77 16.59 -7.83
N GLY A 187 -2.20 17.86 -7.88
CA GLY A 187 -3.09 18.40 -8.91
C GLY A 187 -4.52 17.89 -8.80
N ALA A 188 -4.94 17.49 -7.60
CA ALA A 188 -6.29 17.04 -7.29
C ALA A 188 -7.08 18.13 -6.52
N THR A 189 -8.40 18.10 -6.62
CA THR A 189 -9.29 18.97 -5.84
C THR A 189 -9.66 18.28 -4.53
N LEU A 190 -9.31 18.90 -3.39
CA LEU A 190 -9.70 18.39 -2.07
C LEU A 190 -11.17 18.73 -1.76
N ILE A 191 -11.90 17.73 -1.30
CA ILE A 191 -13.21 17.85 -0.68
C ILE A 191 -13.07 17.38 0.78
N PRO A 192 -13.05 18.29 1.76
CA PRO A 192 -12.89 17.91 3.16
C PRO A 192 -14.05 17.03 3.64
N TYR A 193 -13.73 15.91 4.31
CA TYR A 193 -14.76 15.07 4.92
C TYR A 193 -15.26 15.68 6.27
N GLY A 194 -16.27 15.04 6.87
CA GLY A 194 -16.88 15.47 8.12
C GLY A 194 -18.15 16.31 7.93
N ASP A 195 -18.49 17.13 8.92
CA ASP A 195 -19.75 17.89 8.92
C ASP A 195 -19.92 18.69 7.64
N GLY A 196 -21.06 18.55 6.96
CA GLY A 196 -21.35 19.20 5.68
C GLY A 196 -20.69 18.57 4.45
N GLU A 197 -20.05 17.38 4.55
CA GLU A 197 -19.40 16.71 3.43
C GLU A 197 -20.33 16.48 2.23
N ALA A 198 -21.56 16.04 2.47
CA ALA A 198 -22.54 15.81 1.40
C ALA A 198 -22.88 17.07 0.62
N GLU A 199 -22.91 18.25 1.28
CA GLU A 199 -23.15 19.52 0.62
C GLU A 199 -21.93 19.94 -0.21
N ARG A 200 -20.71 19.82 0.34
CA ARG A 200 -19.47 20.10 -0.39
C ARG A 200 -19.32 19.21 -1.63
N LEU A 201 -19.66 17.92 -1.51
CA LEU A 201 -19.65 16.99 -2.65
C LEU A 201 -20.60 17.49 -3.76
N ARG A 202 -21.85 17.84 -3.43
CA ARG A 202 -22.81 18.38 -4.43
C ARG A 202 -22.37 19.69 -5.06
N GLN A 203 -21.74 20.57 -4.28
CA GLN A 203 -21.25 21.86 -4.80
C GLN A 203 -20.07 21.69 -5.77
N VAL A 204 -19.13 20.79 -5.44
CA VAL A 204 -17.93 20.55 -6.26
C VAL A 204 -18.22 19.64 -7.44
N LEU A 205 -19.15 18.69 -7.26
CA LEU A 205 -19.48 17.63 -8.22
C LEU A 205 -21.00 17.59 -8.48
N PRO A 206 -21.60 18.65 -9.02
CA PRO A 206 -23.06 18.73 -9.21
C PRO A 206 -23.58 17.63 -10.14
N ASP A 207 -22.79 17.21 -11.12
CA ASP A 207 -23.14 16.18 -12.11
C ASP A 207 -22.56 14.81 -11.75
N GLY A 208 -21.94 14.67 -10.54
CA GLY A 208 -21.24 13.46 -10.12
C GLY A 208 -19.88 13.26 -10.78
N VAL A 209 -19.42 12.01 -10.81
CA VAL A 209 -18.12 11.62 -11.37
C VAL A 209 -18.23 10.36 -12.23
N ASP A 210 -17.26 10.17 -13.14
CA ASP A 210 -17.19 8.98 -14.01
C ASP A 210 -16.82 7.72 -13.23
N ALA A 211 -16.03 7.83 -12.15
CA ALA A 211 -15.66 6.69 -11.32
C ALA A 211 -15.34 7.10 -9.87
N ILE A 212 -15.44 6.12 -8.96
CA ILE A 212 -15.05 6.25 -7.56
C ILE A 212 -14.09 5.13 -7.18
N PHE A 213 -12.98 5.50 -6.52
CA PHE A 213 -12.06 4.57 -5.89
C PHE A 213 -12.09 4.78 -4.36
N ASP A 214 -12.78 3.88 -3.66
CA ASP A 214 -12.90 3.93 -2.21
C ASP A 214 -11.73 3.23 -1.52
N LEU A 215 -11.01 3.98 -0.64
CA LEU A 215 -9.87 3.52 0.13
C LEU A 215 -10.12 3.56 1.66
N VAL A 216 -11.32 3.93 2.08
CA VAL A 216 -11.68 4.13 3.50
C VAL A 216 -12.72 3.13 3.98
N GLY A 217 -13.73 2.83 3.16
CA GLY A 217 -14.88 2.03 3.56
C GLY A 217 -15.93 2.87 4.29
N LYS A 218 -16.76 2.23 5.13
CA LYS A 218 -17.79 2.92 5.90
C LYS A 218 -17.20 3.89 6.94
N PRO A 219 -17.81 5.06 7.17
CA PRO A 219 -18.99 5.63 6.49
C PRO A 219 -18.69 6.35 5.16
N ALA A 220 -17.42 6.64 4.84
CA ALA A 220 -17.01 7.43 3.68
C ALA A 220 -17.57 6.87 2.36
N LEU A 221 -17.53 5.54 2.18
CA LEU A 221 -18.11 4.88 1.00
C LEU A 221 -19.59 5.24 0.79
N ALA A 222 -20.38 5.22 1.87
CA ALA A 222 -21.81 5.53 1.78
C ALA A 222 -22.07 7.01 1.41
N ALA A 223 -21.18 7.91 1.84
CA ALA A 223 -21.30 9.34 1.55
C ALA A 223 -21.08 9.65 0.06
N VAL A 224 -20.23 8.89 -0.61
CA VAL A 224 -19.83 9.16 -2.02
C VAL A 224 -20.49 8.23 -3.04
N ALA A 225 -21.03 7.08 -2.65
CA ALA A 225 -21.49 6.05 -3.59
C ALA A 225 -22.55 6.54 -4.59
N GLY A 226 -23.40 7.51 -4.20
CA GLY A 226 -24.38 8.11 -5.08
C GLY A 226 -23.84 9.14 -6.07
N MET A 227 -22.55 9.45 -6.02
CA MET A 227 -21.91 10.44 -6.92
C MET A 227 -21.45 9.83 -8.24
N VAL A 228 -21.45 8.51 -8.40
CA VAL A 228 -21.12 7.83 -9.66
C VAL A 228 -22.39 7.44 -10.42
N THR A 229 -22.43 7.75 -11.72
CA THR A 229 -23.60 7.42 -12.57
C THR A 229 -23.67 5.94 -12.93
N ASP A 230 -22.53 5.30 -13.14
CA ASP A 230 -22.43 3.86 -13.39
C ASP A 230 -21.84 3.14 -12.17
N PRO A 231 -22.64 2.40 -11.38
CA PRO A 231 -22.15 1.66 -10.21
C PRO A 231 -21.02 0.67 -10.53
N ALA A 232 -20.90 0.17 -11.75
CA ALA A 232 -19.80 -0.70 -12.15
C ALA A 232 -18.42 0.01 -12.10
N ARG A 233 -18.41 1.35 -12.08
CA ARG A 233 -17.22 2.19 -11.92
C ARG A 233 -16.99 2.66 -10.47
N LEU A 234 -17.64 2.02 -9.50
CA LEU A 234 -17.36 2.14 -8.08
C LEU A 234 -16.55 0.94 -7.61
N ILE A 235 -15.31 1.16 -7.20
CA ILE A 235 -14.48 0.09 -6.62
C ILE A 235 -14.02 0.45 -5.21
N SER A 236 -13.79 -0.56 -4.37
CA SER A 236 -13.25 -0.37 -3.03
C SER A 236 -12.07 -1.31 -2.76
N ALA A 237 -11.02 -0.76 -2.15
CA ALA A 237 -9.93 -1.54 -1.55
C ALA A 237 -10.11 -1.75 -0.04
N ALA A 238 -11.16 -1.16 0.55
CA ALA A 238 -11.34 -1.09 2.00
C ALA A 238 -12.52 -1.91 2.52
N SER A 239 -13.63 -2.02 1.76
CA SER A 239 -14.87 -2.60 2.28
C SER A 239 -15.64 -3.42 1.26
N PRO A 240 -16.02 -4.68 1.57
CA PRO A 240 -16.91 -5.49 0.73
C PRO A 240 -18.32 -4.93 0.64
N ASP A 241 -18.71 -4.01 1.51
CA ASP A 241 -20.01 -3.34 1.43
C ASP A 241 -20.22 -2.52 0.15
N VAL A 242 -19.16 -2.30 -0.63
CA VAL A 242 -19.23 -1.69 -1.97
C VAL A 242 -20.24 -2.39 -2.87
N ALA A 243 -20.43 -3.71 -2.69
CA ALA A 243 -21.43 -4.50 -3.43
C ALA A 243 -22.88 -4.04 -3.19
N ARG A 244 -23.18 -3.44 -2.02
CA ARG A 244 -24.52 -2.89 -1.71
C ARG A 244 -24.88 -1.68 -2.56
N PHE A 245 -23.86 -1.03 -3.13
CA PHE A 245 -23.99 0.13 -4.01
C PHE A 245 -23.80 -0.24 -5.49
N GLY A 246 -23.77 -1.56 -5.81
CA GLY A 246 -23.55 -2.04 -7.17
C GLY A 246 -22.09 -2.04 -7.64
N GLY A 247 -21.18 -1.64 -6.76
CA GLY A 247 -19.74 -1.64 -7.05
C GLY A 247 -19.06 -2.98 -6.74
N ALA A 248 -17.73 -3.02 -6.88
CA ALA A 248 -16.92 -4.22 -6.69
C ALA A 248 -15.69 -3.97 -5.82
N MET A 249 -15.20 -5.02 -5.16
CA MET A 249 -13.88 -5.00 -4.56
C MET A 249 -12.81 -4.94 -5.65
N ILE A 250 -11.72 -4.26 -5.34
CA ILE A 250 -10.54 -4.25 -6.21
C ILE A 250 -10.01 -5.68 -6.39
N ARG A 251 -9.63 -6.01 -7.63
CA ARG A 251 -8.88 -7.23 -7.95
C ARG A 251 -7.40 -6.90 -8.00
N ARG A 252 -6.61 -7.54 -7.13
CA ARG A 252 -5.18 -7.32 -7.02
C ARG A 252 -4.41 -8.34 -7.87
N ASP A 253 -3.59 -7.81 -8.78
CA ASP A 253 -2.53 -8.60 -9.41
C ASP A 253 -1.24 -8.45 -8.58
N ARG A 254 -0.84 -9.53 -7.90
CA ARG A 254 0.40 -9.57 -7.12
C ARG A 254 1.58 -10.13 -7.91
N GLY A 255 1.45 -10.17 -9.23
CA GLY A 255 2.52 -10.61 -10.12
C GLY A 255 3.61 -9.55 -10.31
N THR A 256 4.79 -10.01 -10.69
CA THR A 256 5.96 -9.15 -10.97
C THR A 256 5.71 -8.15 -12.08
N ARG A 257 4.77 -8.41 -13.01
CA ARG A 257 4.41 -7.49 -14.09
C ARG A 257 3.92 -6.14 -13.57
N VAL A 258 2.98 -6.14 -12.61
CA VAL A 258 2.48 -4.88 -12.01
C VAL A 258 3.56 -4.22 -11.18
N LEU A 259 4.32 -5.01 -10.43
CA LEU A 259 5.42 -4.51 -9.61
C LEU A 259 6.51 -3.83 -10.46
N ALA A 260 6.91 -4.46 -11.58
CA ALA A 260 7.88 -3.89 -12.51
C ALA A 260 7.36 -2.58 -13.13
N GLU A 261 6.08 -2.52 -13.47
CA GLU A 261 5.48 -1.33 -14.06
C GLU A 261 5.43 -0.16 -13.08
N VAL A 262 5.02 -0.37 -11.82
CA VAL A 262 5.03 0.72 -10.81
C VAL A 262 6.44 1.14 -10.47
N ALA A 263 7.41 0.22 -10.47
CA ALA A 263 8.82 0.55 -10.28
C ALA A 263 9.38 1.40 -11.44
N ARG A 264 9.02 1.08 -12.69
CA ARG A 264 9.35 1.87 -13.88
C ARG A 264 8.76 3.28 -13.79
N LEU A 265 7.47 3.40 -13.47
CA LEU A 265 6.79 4.69 -13.34
C LEU A 265 7.38 5.55 -12.22
N ALA A 266 7.86 4.92 -11.14
CA ALA A 266 8.57 5.64 -10.09
C ALA A 266 9.95 6.14 -10.57
N ALA A 267 10.69 5.34 -11.32
CA ALA A 267 11.97 5.76 -11.90
C ALA A 267 11.82 6.89 -12.93
N GLU A 268 10.68 6.96 -13.61
CA GLU A 268 10.33 8.04 -14.54
C GLU A 268 9.76 9.30 -13.87
N GLY A 269 9.62 9.28 -12.53
CA GLY A 269 9.07 10.41 -11.77
C GLY A 269 7.56 10.59 -11.89
N VAL A 270 6.83 9.62 -12.45
CA VAL A 270 5.36 9.61 -12.49
C VAL A 270 4.78 9.28 -11.11
N LEU A 271 5.43 8.34 -10.40
CA LEU A 271 5.12 7.96 -9.03
C LEU A 271 6.20 8.50 -8.09
N ASP A 272 5.80 9.43 -7.25
CA ASP A 272 6.62 9.95 -6.15
C ASP A 272 5.86 9.71 -4.84
N PRO A 273 6.09 8.58 -4.15
CA PRO A 273 5.39 8.28 -2.93
C PRO A 273 5.76 9.31 -1.85
N HIS A 274 4.76 9.99 -1.32
CA HIS A 274 4.94 10.88 -0.18
C HIS A 274 5.19 10.03 1.07
N VAL A 275 6.46 9.92 1.52
CA VAL A 275 6.86 9.00 2.57
C VAL A 275 7.18 9.71 3.89
N SER A 276 6.67 9.13 4.99
CA SER A 276 7.10 9.44 6.35
C SER A 276 8.07 8.34 6.82
N ILE A 277 9.33 8.71 7.02
CA ILE A 277 10.40 7.77 7.38
C ILE A 277 10.45 7.61 8.90
N VAL A 278 10.41 6.37 9.35
CA VAL A 278 10.47 5.98 10.78
C VAL A 278 11.61 4.98 10.98
N LYS A 279 12.34 5.07 12.09
CA LYS A 279 13.37 4.08 12.42
C LYS A 279 12.74 2.74 12.78
N PHE A 280 13.44 1.63 12.53
CA PHE A 280 12.96 0.27 12.82
C PHE A 280 12.52 0.09 14.28
N GLU A 281 13.26 0.65 15.23
CA GLU A 281 12.95 0.57 16.67
C GLU A 281 11.62 1.23 17.04
N GLN A 282 11.10 2.07 16.16
CA GLN A 282 9.82 2.77 16.31
C GLN A 282 8.66 2.05 15.60
N ALA A 283 8.84 0.80 15.13
CA ALA A 283 7.82 0.02 14.45
C ALA A 283 6.48 -0.04 15.21
N PRO A 284 6.43 -0.19 16.56
CA PRO A 284 5.16 -0.13 17.29
C PRO A 284 4.39 1.18 17.07
N ALA A 285 5.09 2.31 17.14
CA ALA A 285 4.49 3.63 16.93
C ALA A 285 4.05 3.84 15.48
N ALA A 286 4.82 3.33 14.51
CA ALA A 286 4.49 3.38 13.10
C ALA A 286 3.20 2.58 12.78
N ILE A 287 3.04 1.38 13.36
CA ILE A 287 1.79 0.60 13.23
C ILE A 287 0.62 1.36 13.87
N ALA A 288 0.79 1.91 15.08
CA ALA A 288 -0.26 2.67 15.76
C ALA A 288 -0.70 3.91 14.96
N ALA A 289 0.24 4.62 14.33
CA ALA A 289 -0.06 5.75 13.47
C ALA A 289 -0.90 5.35 12.24
N VAL A 290 -0.60 4.20 11.62
CA VAL A 290 -1.39 3.66 10.49
C VAL A 290 -2.75 3.14 10.97
N GLU A 291 -2.82 2.50 12.14
CA GLU A 291 -4.05 2.01 12.76
C GLU A 291 -5.01 3.13 13.11
N SER A 292 -4.51 4.32 13.49
CA SER A 292 -5.33 5.51 13.74
C SER A 292 -6.02 6.06 12.50
N GLY A 293 -5.61 5.64 11.29
CA GLY A 293 -6.21 6.04 10.01
C GLY A 293 -5.77 7.43 9.49
N HIS A 294 -4.83 8.10 10.15
CA HIS A 294 -4.44 9.48 9.83
C HIS A 294 -3.02 9.69 9.28
N PRO A 295 -2.30 8.68 8.76
CA PRO A 295 -0.96 8.94 8.23
C PRO A 295 -1.05 9.87 7.01
N LEU A 296 -0.03 10.72 6.86
CA LEU A 296 0.17 11.53 5.67
C LEU A 296 1.02 10.72 4.68
N GLY A 297 0.43 10.37 3.54
CA GLY A 297 1.10 9.54 2.55
C GLY A 297 1.38 8.12 3.06
N LYS A 298 2.60 7.66 2.85
CA LYS A 298 3.06 6.30 3.17
C LYS A 298 4.06 6.30 4.32
N VAL A 299 3.86 5.44 5.31
CA VAL A 299 4.83 5.23 6.40
C VAL A 299 5.79 4.12 5.99
N VAL A 300 7.10 4.37 6.14
CA VAL A 300 8.15 3.41 5.79
C VAL A 300 9.16 3.31 6.94
N LEU A 301 9.45 2.10 7.37
CA LEU A 301 10.53 1.80 8.31
C LEU A 301 11.86 1.77 7.55
N ARG A 302 12.83 2.53 8.03
CA ARG A 302 14.24 2.38 7.62
C ARG A 302 14.90 1.35 8.52
N ILE A 303 15.55 0.33 7.92
CA ILE A 303 16.16 -0.81 8.60
C ILE A 303 17.63 -0.87 8.19
N GLY A 304 18.53 -0.66 9.14
CA GLY A 304 19.98 -0.64 8.91
C GLY A 304 20.55 0.70 8.48
#